data_2df41b92396bd676868e1e84beccc450
#
_entry.id   2df41b92396bd676868e1e84beccc450
#
_cell.length_a   1.000
_cell.length_b   1.000
_cell.length_c   1.000
_cell.angle_alpha   90.00
_cell.angle_beta   90.00
_cell.angle_gamma   90.00
#
_symmetry.space_group_name_H-M   'P 1'
#
loop_
_entity.id
_entity.type
_entity.pdbx_description
1 polymer ?
#
loop_
_entity_poly.entity_id
_entity_poly.type
_entity_poly.pdbx_seq_one_letter_code
_entity_poly.pdbx_strand_id
1 'polypeptide(L)'
;MDDLKTTLGTKGKKCNLQFTTSAREYFERECGFTDEELEVFRLRARGYSVLQISFKMEEKYGKLLPSGTYSVSKVEAKIRAIKKKILKVL
;
A
#
# COMPACT_ATOMS: atom_id res chain seq x y z
N MET A 1 2.07 -15.04 12.18
CA MET A 1 1.03 -14.00 12.11
C MET A 1 1.24 -12.86 13.08
N ASP A 2 1.66 -13.17 14.33
CA ASP A 2 1.89 -12.14 15.33
C ASP A 2 2.93 -11.11 14.88
N ASP A 3 3.98 -11.55 14.19
CA ASP A 3 5.02 -10.65 13.69
C ASP A 3 4.45 -9.60 12.72
N LEU A 4 3.47 -10.01 11.91
CA LEU A 4 2.83 -9.08 10.96
C LEU A 4 2.02 -8.01 11.69
N LYS A 5 1.29 -8.41 12.73
CA LYS A 5 0.53 -7.46 13.56
C LYS A 5 1.47 -6.50 14.27
N THR A 6 2.58 -6.99 14.78
CA THR A 6 3.58 -6.17 15.45
C THR A 6 4.16 -5.16 14.48
N THR A 7 4.50 -5.59 13.26
CA THR A 7 5.02 -4.70 12.22
C THR A 7 4.03 -3.59 11.90
N LEU A 8 2.76 -3.93 11.71
CA LEU A 8 1.72 -2.95 11.38
C LEU A 8 1.43 -2.01 12.54
N GLY A 9 1.57 -2.50 13.78
CA GLY A 9 1.27 -1.73 14.97
C GLY A 9 2.43 -0.89 15.49
N THR A 10 3.60 -0.94 14.87
CA THR A 10 4.77 -0.19 15.32
C THR A 10 4.56 1.31 15.12
N LYS A 11 4.46 2.03 16.23
CA LYS A 11 4.20 3.47 16.20
C LYS A 11 5.47 4.25 15.91
N GLY A 12 5.31 5.34 15.17
CA GLY A 12 6.40 6.26 14.90
C GLY A 12 7.43 5.77 13.91
N LYS A 13 7.30 4.57 13.42
CA LYS A 13 8.22 4.01 12.42
C LYS A 13 7.51 3.87 11.09
N LYS A 14 8.29 3.94 10.01
CA LYS A 14 7.76 3.72 8.68
C LYS A 14 7.22 2.30 8.58
N CYS A 15 5.96 2.18 8.22
CA CYS A 15 5.37 0.90 7.94
C CYS A 15 5.66 0.58 6.48
N ASN A 16 6.60 -0.32 6.25
CA ASN A 16 7.11 -0.61 4.92
C ASN A 16 6.19 -1.49 4.10
N LEU A 17 5.28 -2.21 4.72
CA LEU A 17 4.50 -3.24 4.04
C LEU A 17 5.40 -4.25 3.35
N GLN A 18 6.61 -4.43 3.87
CA GLN A 18 7.58 -5.39 3.33
C GLN A 18 7.37 -6.72 4.02
N PHE A 19 6.57 -7.55 3.38
CA PHE A 19 6.27 -8.89 3.87
C PHE A 19 6.99 -9.92 3.01
N THR A 20 7.01 -11.16 3.48
CA THR A 20 7.50 -12.27 2.65
C THR A 20 6.61 -12.41 1.42
N THR A 21 7.12 -13.07 0.39
CA THR A 21 6.36 -13.30 -0.85
C THR A 21 5.04 -14.03 -0.54
N SER A 22 5.09 -15.05 0.31
CA SER A 22 3.90 -15.81 0.69
C SER A 22 2.86 -14.92 1.37
N ALA A 23 3.30 -14.04 2.29
CA ALA A 23 2.40 -13.15 2.99
C ALA A 23 1.78 -12.13 2.03
N ARG A 24 2.58 -11.59 1.09
CA ARG A 24 2.06 -10.66 0.09
C ARG A 24 0.98 -11.30 -0.78
N GLU A 25 1.24 -12.49 -1.25
CA GLU A 25 0.28 -13.23 -2.08
C GLU A 25 -1.02 -13.50 -1.32
N TYR A 26 -0.90 -13.87 -0.05
CA TYR A 26 -2.05 -14.07 0.81
C TYR A 26 -2.90 -12.81 0.91
N PHE A 27 -2.28 -11.68 1.20
CA PHE A 27 -2.99 -10.42 1.34
C PHE A 27 -3.61 -9.97 0.02
N GLU A 28 -2.90 -10.13 -1.10
CA GLU A 28 -3.45 -9.77 -2.41
C GLU A 28 -4.70 -10.58 -2.74
N ARG A 29 -4.74 -11.83 -2.29
CA ARG A 29 -5.90 -12.70 -2.54
C ARG A 29 -7.05 -12.44 -1.57
N GLU A 30 -6.74 -12.23 -0.28
CA GLU A 30 -7.77 -12.19 0.76
C GLU A 30 -8.29 -10.81 1.11
N CYS A 31 -7.53 -9.75 0.88
CA CYS A 31 -7.92 -8.42 1.33
C CYS A 31 -8.88 -7.69 0.40
N GLY A 32 -9.04 -8.14 -0.83
CA GLY A 32 -9.95 -7.48 -1.78
C GLY A 32 -9.53 -6.06 -2.12
N PHE A 33 -8.24 -5.87 -2.36
CA PHE A 33 -7.74 -4.55 -2.73
C PHE A 33 -8.34 -4.07 -4.05
N THR A 34 -8.59 -2.76 -4.15
CA THR A 34 -8.92 -2.14 -5.43
C THR A 34 -7.66 -2.13 -6.30
N ASP A 35 -7.81 -1.85 -7.59
CA ASP A 35 -6.66 -1.80 -8.52
C ASP A 35 -5.60 -0.81 -8.04
N GLU A 36 -6.01 0.38 -7.59
CA GLU A 36 -5.07 1.38 -7.09
C GLU A 36 -4.40 0.92 -5.79
N GLU A 37 -5.17 0.35 -4.88
CA GLU A 37 -4.62 -0.18 -3.62
C GLU A 37 -3.61 -1.29 -3.88
N LEU A 38 -3.92 -2.19 -4.80
CA LEU A 38 -3.04 -3.29 -5.16
C LEU A 38 -1.72 -2.78 -5.71
N GLU A 39 -1.78 -1.78 -6.59
CA GLU A 39 -0.59 -1.17 -7.17
C GLU A 39 0.29 -0.53 -6.08
N VAL A 40 -0.34 0.26 -5.19
CA VAL A 40 0.37 0.90 -4.07
C VAL A 40 0.98 -0.15 -3.16
N PHE A 41 0.25 -1.20 -2.85
CA PHE A 41 0.72 -2.29 -2.01
C PHE A 41 1.97 -2.95 -2.61
N ARG A 42 1.93 -3.27 -3.90
CA ARG A 42 3.06 -3.89 -4.59
C ARG A 42 4.29 -3.00 -4.63
N LEU A 43 4.10 -1.71 -4.92
CA LEU A 43 5.21 -0.76 -4.96
C LEU A 43 5.82 -0.57 -3.57
N ARG A 44 4.97 -0.42 -2.56
CA ARG A 44 5.46 -0.25 -1.19
C ARG A 44 6.19 -1.49 -0.70
N ALA A 45 5.70 -2.67 -1.06
CA ALA A 45 6.34 -3.94 -0.70
C ALA A 45 7.73 -4.08 -1.33
N ARG A 46 7.97 -3.41 -2.46
CA ARG A 46 9.27 -3.39 -3.12
C ARG A 46 10.22 -2.36 -2.52
N GLY A 47 9.76 -1.57 -1.55
CA GLY A 47 10.59 -0.59 -0.88
C GLY A 47 10.54 0.82 -1.45
N TYR A 48 9.65 1.09 -2.39
CA TYR A 48 9.51 2.45 -2.92
C TYR A 48 9.00 3.39 -1.85
N SER A 49 9.53 4.62 -1.83
CA SER A 49 9.05 5.65 -0.91
C SER A 49 7.67 6.14 -1.35
N VAL A 50 6.97 6.81 -0.43
CA VAL A 50 5.65 7.37 -0.73
C VAL A 50 5.73 8.34 -1.91
N LEU A 51 6.79 9.15 -1.95
CA LEU A 51 7.01 10.10 -3.05
C LEU A 51 7.19 9.38 -4.38
N GLN A 52 8.02 8.35 -4.40
CA GLN A 52 8.25 7.54 -5.60
C GLN A 52 6.96 6.87 -6.08
N ILE A 53 6.16 6.39 -5.13
CA ILE A 53 4.88 5.76 -5.44
C ILE A 53 3.94 6.80 -6.07
N SER A 54 3.91 8.03 -5.54
CA SER A 54 3.04 9.07 -6.10
C SER A 54 3.39 9.35 -7.55
N PHE A 55 4.67 9.41 -7.91
CA PHE A 55 5.11 9.60 -9.29
C PHE A 55 4.68 8.44 -10.18
N LYS A 56 4.87 7.21 -9.72
CA LYS A 56 4.49 6.03 -10.50
C LYS A 56 2.98 5.92 -10.69
N MET A 57 2.22 6.25 -9.67
CA MET A 57 0.76 6.24 -9.75
C MET A 57 0.27 7.34 -10.68
N GLU A 58 0.93 8.50 -10.69
CA GLU A 58 0.59 9.58 -11.59
C GLU A 58 0.85 9.19 -13.06
N GLU A 59 1.95 8.50 -13.34
CA GLU A 59 2.23 8.00 -14.68
C GLU A 59 1.14 7.05 -15.16
N LYS A 60 0.62 6.22 -14.27
CA LYS A 60 -0.38 5.20 -14.63
C LYS A 60 -1.80 5.74 -14.63
N TYR A 61 -2.15 6.54 -13.65
CA TYR A 61 -3.53 6.98 -13.41
C TYR A 61 -3.76 8.47 -13.61
N GLY A 62 -2.71 9.27 -13.78
CA GLY A 62 -2.84 10.72 -13.87
C GLY A 62 -3.82 11.18 -14.93
N LYS A 63 -3.84 10.50 -16.07
CA LYS A 63 -4.74 10.84 -17.18
C LYS A 63 -6.22 10.65 -16.84
N LEU A 64 -6.51 9.81 -15.83
CA LEU A 64 -7.86 9.50 -15.40
C LEU A 64 -8.33 10.42 -14.28
N LEU A 65 -7.43 11.25 -13.74
CA LEU A 65 -7.74 12.13 -12.62
C LEU A 65 -8.01 13.54 -13.13
N PRO A 66 -9.01 14.24 -12.56
CA PRO A 66 -9.31 15.61 -12.98
C PRO A 66 -8.13 16.56 -12.87
N SER A 67 -7.29 16.41 -11.84
CA SER A 67 -6.12 17.26 -11.62
C SER A 67 -4.89 16.79 -12.41
N GLY A 68 -4.91 15.56 -12.92
CA GLY A 68 -3.73 14.96 -13.55
C GLY A 68 -2.62 14.61 -12.57
N THR A 69 -2.87 14.72 -11.26
CA THR A 69 -1.88 14.55 -10.21
C THR A 69 -2.29 13.44 -9.24
N TYR A 70 -1.33 12.61 -8.85
CA TYR A 70 -1.54 11.60 -7.81
C TYR A 70 -0.68 12.01 -6.61
N SER A 71 -1.26 12.71 -5.65
CA SER A 71 -0.53 13.31 -4.55
C SER A 71 0.00 12.30 -3.53
N VAL A 72 1.02 12.72 -2.77
CA VAL A 72 1.54 11.94 -1.64
C VAL A 72 0.44 11.65 -0.63
N SER A 73 -0.42 12.64 -0.35
CA SER A 73 -1.55 12.44 0.56
C SER A 73 -2.48 11.33 0.09
N LYS A 74 -2.69 11.24 -1.21
CA LYS A 74 -3.53 10.19 -1.79
C LYS A 74 -2.88 8.81 -1.60
N VAL A 75 -1.57 8.72 -1.82
CA VAL A 75 -0.82 7.48 -1.57
C VAL A 75 -0.91 7.08 -0.10
N GLU A 76 -0.73 8.02 0.80
CA GLU A 76 -0.83 7.75 2.24
C GLU A 76 -2.22 7.27 2.63
N ALA A 77 -3.26 7.85 2.05
CA ALA A 77 -4.62 7.40 2.28
C ALA A 77 -4.83 5.95 1.81
N LYS A 78 -4.26 5.60 0.65
CA LYS A 78 -4.31 4.23 0.16
C LYS A 78 -3.58 3.26 1.09
N ILE A 79 -2.42 3.66 1.59
CA ILE A 79 -1.66 2.84 2.53
C ILE A 79 -2.46 2.60 3.81
N ARG A 80 -3.13 3.62 4.34
CA ARG A 80 -3.98 3.46 5.52
C ARG A 80 -5.11 2.47 5.27
N ALA A 81 -5.75 2.57 4.10
CA ALA A 81 -6.83 1.65 3.72
C ALA A 81 -6.31 0.22 3.58
N ILE A 82 -5.12 0.06 2.99
CA ILE A 82 -4.47 -1.24 2.85
C ILE A 82 -4.22 -1.86 4.21
N LYS A 83 -3.67 -1.09 5.15
CA LYS A 83 -3.40 -1.57 6.51
C LYS A 83 -4.66 -2.04 7.21
N LYS A 84 -5.76 -1.29 7.07
CA LYS A 84 -7.04 -1.68 7.65
C LYS A 84 -7.54 -3.00 7.10
N LYS A 85 -7.40 -3.20 5.80
CA LYS A 85 -7.83 -4.44 5.15
C LYS A 85 -6.98 -5.62 5.60
N ILE A 86 -5.67 -5.41 5.72
CA ILE A 86 -4.77 -6.45 6.22
C ILE A 86 -5.15 -6.86 7.64
N LEU A 87 -5.39 -5.89 8.51
CA LEU A 87 -5.76 -6.17 9.89
C LEU A 87 -7.06 -6.96 10.00
N LYS A 88 -7.98 -6.78 9.06
CA LYS A 88 -9.24 -7.52 9.06
C LYS A 88 -9.07 -9.01 8.75
N VAL A 89 -8.05 -9.37 7.97
CA VAL A 89 -7.84 -10.78 7.60
C VAL A 89 -6.82 -11.47 8.49
N LEU A 90 -6.21 -10.74 9.41
CA LEU A 90 -5.36 -11.34 10.43
C LEU A 90 -6.21 -11.76 11.62
#